data_5b472f80a955c9f57dcf41a1cf31f522
#
_entry.id   5b472f80a955c9f57dcf41a1cf31f522
#
_cell.length_a   1.000
_cell.length_b   1.000
_cell.length_c   1.000
_cell.angle_alpha   90.00
_cell.angle_beta   90.00
_cell.angle_gamma   90.00
#
_symmetry.space_group_name_H-M   'P 1'
#
loop_
_entity.id
_entity.type
_entity.pdbx_description
1 polymer ?
#
loop_
_entity_poly.entity_id
_entity_poly.type
_entity_poly.pdbx_seq_one_letter_code
_entity_poly.pdbx_strand_id
1 'polypeptide(L)'
;EDLDTAVQASQYILEGFERRPLGDGVCISYVPNMFLAIHNASMLAAGFLSRVYQHTKEESLREVAAGAVAYTMGAQRPDGSFWYGEEPKFQWVDNWHTVYVLDSLWWYMQGTGDVAMTEQFRKGIRFWLDHFFLDDGTPRYYYDGTYPIDIQCASQAIESLCLYAEAYDPSCLDLAEKVASWTISNMQDEDGHFYYRSWPRWVVKTPLLHWGQATMVHALASLLEAKEAAT
;
A
#
# COMPACT_ATOMS: atom_id res chain seq x y z
N GLU A 1 22.93 12.20 -6.31
CA GLU A 1 22.08 12.13 -7.52
C GLU A 1 20.68 11.62 -7.15
N ASP A 2 20.54 10.45 -6.50
CA ASP A 2 19.20 9.91 -6.18
C ASP A 2 18.46 10.75 -5.13
N LEU A 3 19.16 11.22 -4.10
CA LEU A 3 18.58 12.12 -3.10
C LEU A 3 18.17 13.47 -3.71
N ASP A 4 18.96 14.03 -4.60
CA ASP A 4 18.62 15.30 -5.27
C ASP A 4 17.34 15.16 -6.13
N THR A 5 17.19 14.00 -6.78
CA THR A 5 15.97 13.68 -7.53
C THR A 5 14.77 13.55 -6.59
N ALA A 6 14.93 12.88 -5.45
CA ALA A 6 13.87 12.74 -4.45
C ALA A 6 13.49 14.11 -3.84
N VAL A 7 14.45 14.98 -3.58
CA VAL A 7 14.20 16.36 -3.13
C VAL A 7 13.41 17.17 -4.17
N GLN A 8 13.78 17.08 -5.45
CA GLN A 8 13.02 17.76 -6.53
C GLN A 8 11.59 17.21 -6.63
N ALA A 9 11.40 15.90 -6.52
CA ALA A 9 10.07 15.28 -6.52
C ALA A 9 9.25 15.73 -5.29
N SER A 10 9.87 15.87 -4.11
CA SER A 10 9.18 16.37 -2.92
C SER A 10 8.73 17.82 -3.08
N GLN A 11 9.56 18.68 -3.67
CA GLN A 11 9.19 20.07 -4.00
C GLN A 11 7.99 20.10 -4.97
N TYR A 12 8.00 19.25 -5.99
CA TYR A 12 6.86 19.15 -6.89
C TYR A 12 5.55 18.75 -6.18
N ILE A 13 5.61 17.85 -5.19
CA ILE A 13 4.43 17.52 -4.36
C ILE A 13 3.98 18.74 -3.56
N LEU A 14 4.92 19.48 -2.95
CA LEU A 14 4.60 20.65 -2.14
C LEU A 14 4.00 21.80 -2.94
N GLU A 15 4.41 21.99 -4.18
CA GLU A 15 4.03 23.14 -5.00
C GLU A 15 2.92 22.81 -6.02
N GLY A 16 2.93 21.58 -6.56
CA GLY A 16 2.09 21.16 -7.67
C GLY A 16 0.74 20.57 -7.28
N PHE A 17 0.59 20.07 -6.05
CA PHE A 17 -0.64 19.43 -5.59
C PHE A 17 -1.46 20.35 -4.68
N GLU A 18 -2.76 20.44 -4.97
CA GLU A 18 -3.67 21.18 -4.10
C GLU A 18 -3.80 20.46 -2.76
N ARG A 19 -3.77 21.22 -1.67
CA ARG A 19 -3.94 20.75 -0.30
C ARG A 19 -5.12 21.45 0.34
N ARG A 20 -6.03 20.66 0.93
CA ARG A 20 -7.21 21.21 1.64
C ARG A 20 -7.30 20.67 3.05
N PRO A 21 -7.59 21.52 4.05
CA PRO A 21 -7.97 21.06 5.37
C PRO A 21 -9.23 20.19 5.29
N LEU A 22 -9.16 18.96 5.80
CA LEU A 22 -10.29 18.03 5.92
C LEU A 22 -10.16 17.27 7.24
N GLY A 23 -11.25 17.20 8.02
CA GLY A 23 -11.20 16.62 9.37
C GLY A 23 -10.13 17.31 10.22
N ASP A 24 -9.33 16.55 10.92
CA ASP A 24 -8.24 17.02 11.78
C ASP A 24 -6.91 17.22 11.06
N GLY A 25 -6.89 17.06 9.73
CA GLY A 25 -5.67 17.09 8.94
C GLY A 25 -5.76 17.83 7.62
N VAL A 26 -4.92 17.47 6.69
CA VAL A 26 -4.80 18.08 5.36
C VAL A 26 -4.79 16.99 4.29
N CYS A 27 -5.77 16.95 3.42
CA CYS A 27 -5.76 16.09 2.25
C CYS A 27 -4.89 16.67 1.15
N ILE A 28 -3.95 15.86 0.64
CA ILE A 28 -3.20 16.13 -0.58
C ILE A 28 -3.99 15.54 -1.74
N SER A 29 -4.29 16.34 -2.76
CA SER A 29 -5.09 15.91 -3.91
C SER A 29 -4.45 14.73 -4.66
N TYR A 30 -5.30 13.87 -5.24
CA TYR A 30 -4.86 12.75 -6.08
C TYR A 30 -4.13 13.19 -7.35
N VAL A 31 -4.53 14.30 -7.96
CA VAL A 31 -3.93 14.86 -9.17
C VAL A 31 -3.71 16.37 -9.04
N PRO A 32 -2.71 16.96 -9.76
CA PRO A 32 -2.36 18.36 -9.59
C PRO A 32 -3.47 19.36 -9.94
N ASN A 33 -4.30 19.07 -10.96
CA ASN A 33 -5.21 20.05 -11.53
C ASN A 33 -6.69 19.87 -11.13
N MET A 34 -6.99 18.94 -10.27
CA MET A 34 -8.35 18.63 -9.84
C MET A 34 -8.32 18.05 -8.42
N PHE A 35 -8.98 18.70 -7.49
CA PHE A 35 -9.02 18.19 -6.12
C PHE A 35 -9.88 16.92 -6.02
N LEU A 36 -9.23 15.83 -5.63
CA LEU A 36 -9.86 14.55 -5.30
C LEU A 36 -9.32 14.07 -3.95
N ALA A 37 -10.23 13.88 -2.99
CA ALA A 37 -9.93 13.40 -1.65
C ALA A 37 -9.83 11.87 -1.63
N ILE A 38 -8.65 11.35 -1.89
CA ILE A 38 -8.32 9.94 -1.97
C ILE A 38 -7.26 9.59 -0.91
N HIS A 39 -7.58 8.65 -0.02
CA HIS A 39 -6.74 8.37 1.14
C HIS A 39 -5.37 7.81 0.79
N ASN A 40 -5.29 6.80 -0.07
CA ASN A 40 -4.00 6.21 -0.43
C ASN A 40 -3.09 7.19 -1.15
N ALA A 41 -3.61 8.07 -2.00
CA ALA A 41 -2.80 9.07 -2.69
C ALA A 41 -2.18 10.08 -1.72
N SER A 42 -2.99 10.56 -0.76
CA SER A 42 -2.52 11.45 0.30
C SER A 42 -1.46 10.77 1.18
N MET A 43 -1.64 9.48 1.50
CA MET A 43 -0.70 8.70 2.30
C MET A 43 0.59 8.36 1.55
N LEU A 44 0.54 8.02 0.26
CA LEU A 44 1.75 7.79 -0.55
C LEU A 44 2.63 9.05 -0.58
N ALA A 45 2.02 10.24 -0.73
CA ALA A 45 2.75 11.48 -0.59
C ALA A 45 3.36 11.64 0.80
N ALA A 46 2.61 11.37 1.88
CA ALA A 46 3.10 11.45 3.25
C ALA A 46 4.28 10.51 3.52
N GLY A 47 4.18 9.26 3.12
CA GLY A 47 5.26 8.27 3.27
C GLY A 47 6.52 8.68 2.50
N PHE A 48 6.36 9.14 1.27
CA PHE A 48 7.48 9.63 0.46
C PHE A 48 8.15 10.88 1.08
N LEU A 49 7.37 11.90 1.45
CA LEU A 49 7.87 13.13 2.08
C LEU A 49 8.63 12.82 3.39
N SER A 50 8.14 11.86 4.18
CA SER A 50 8.77 11.44 5.42
C SER A 50 10.12 10.75 5.20
N ARG A 51 10.25 9.95 4.15
CA ARG A 51 11.53 9.34 3.76
C ARG A 51 12.55 10.40 3.30
N VAL A 52 12.12 11.41 2.53
CA VAL A 52 12.98 12.54 2.15
C VAL A 52 13.36 13.35 3.39
N TYR A 53 12.41 13.64 4.28
CA TYR A 53 12.68 14.30 5.56
C TYR A 53 13.74 13.58 6.41
N GLN A 54 13.71 12.26 6.43
CA GLN A 54 14.69 11.46 7.18
C GLN A 54 16.15 11.85 6.83
N HIS A 55 16.40 12.17 5.57
CA HIS A 55 17.72 12.53 5.05
C HIS A 55 18.01 14.03 5.06
N THR A 56 17.01 14.86 4.80
CA THR A 56 17.19 16.32 4.63
C THR A 56 16.95 17.11 5.90
N LYS A 57 16.11 16.60 6.80
CA LYS A 57 15.61 17.31 8.00
C LYS A 57 14.86 18.61 7.69
N GLU A 58 14.28 18.71 6.49
CA GLU A 58 13.47 19.85 6.08
C GLU A 58 12.06 19.77 6.70
N GLU A 59 11.77 20.60 7.69
CA GLU A 59 10.55 20.54 8.52
C GLU A 59 9.26 20.68 7.71
N SER A 60 9.26 21.43 6.62
CA SER A 60 8.10 21.58 5.74
C SER A 60 7.59 20.23 5.20
N LEU A 61 8.49 19.28 4.92
CA LEU A 61 8.15 17.93 4.47
C LEU A 61 7.45 17.15 5.59
N ARG A 62 7.96 17.22 6.80
CA ARG A 62 7.39 16.57 7.99
C ARG A 62 5.99 17.12 8.32
N GLU A 63 5.84 18.44 8.29
CA GLU A 63 4.56 19.11 8.61
C GLU A 63 3.46 18.70 7.61
N VAL A 64 3.77 18.68 6.31
CA VAL A 64 2.80 18.28 5.29
C VAL A 64 2.48 16.79 5.40
N ALA A 65 3.47 15.92 5.64
CA ALA A 65 3.27 14.51 5.87
C ALA A 65 2.38 14.24 7.10
N ALA A 66 2.66 14.92 8.22
CA ALA A 66 1.86 14.80 9.45
C ALA A 66 0.39 15.21 9.23
N GLY A 67 0.15 16.28 8.47
CA GLY A 67 -1.19 16.72 8.09
C GLY A 67 -1.95 15.66 7.28
N ALA A 68 -1.28 15.02 6.32
CA ALA A 68 -1.88 13.97 5.49
C ALA A 68 -2.16 12.68 6.31
N VAL A 69 -1.27 12.33 7.23
CA VAL A 69 -1.48 11.22 8.17
C VAL A 69 -2.66 11.50 9.10
N ALA A 70 -2.72 12.70 9.70
CA ALA A 70 -3.84 13.08 10.57
C ALA A 70 -5.20 13.00 9.85
N TYR A 71 -5.27 13.49 8.62
CA TYR A 71 -6.47 13.38 7.77
C TYR A 71 -6.90 11.92 7.56
N THR A 72 -6.01 11.07 7.09
CA THR A 72 -6.35 9.68 6.74
C THR A 72 -6.63 8.84 8.00
N MET A 73 -5.82 8.99 9.05
CA MET A 73 -6.03 8.24 10.30
C MET A 73 -7.31 8.66 11.03
N GLY A 74 -7.70 9.94 10.92
CA GLY A 74 -9.00 10.43 11.42
C GLY A 74 -10.20 9.80 10.72
N ALA A 75 -10.02 9.31 9.47
CA ALA A 75 -11.05 8.62 8.70
C ALA A 75 -11.05 7.08 8.89
N GLN A 76 -10.15 6.51 9.72
CA GLN A 76 -10.15 5.08 9.98
C GLN A 76 -11.45 4.62 10.62
N ARG A 77 -12.09 3.63 10.00
CA ARG A 77 -13.35 3.07 10.47
C ARG A 77 -13.17 2.25 11.77
N PRO A 78 -14.25 2.04 12.53
CA PRO A 78 -14.20 1.26 13.78
C PRO A 78 -13.66 -0.17 13.62
N ASP A 79 -13.78 -0.78 12.44
CA ASP A 79 -13.25 -2.11 12.12
C ASP A 79 -11.75 -2.09 11.73
N GLY A 80 -11.16 -0.93 11.50
CA GLY A 80 -9.76 -0.75 11.08
C GLY A 80 -9.58 -0.45 9.60
N SER A 81 -10.64 -0.55 8.80
CA SER A 81 -10.59 -0.29 7.36
C SER A 81 -10.56 1.21 7.02
N PHE A 82 -10.30 1.47 5.75
CA PHE A 82 -10.38 2.81 5.15
C PHE A 82 -11.20 2.73 3.86
N TRP A 83 -12.07 3.73 3.63
CA TRP A 83 -12.59 3.93 2.28
C TRP A 83 -11.44 4.30 1.33
N TYR A 84 -11.57 3.98 0.05
CA TYR A 84 -10.64 4.46 -0.97
C TYR A 84 -10.61 6.00 -1.02
N GLY A 85 -11.80 6.64 -0.94
CA GLY A 85 -11.93 8.09 -0.89
C GLY A 85 -13.22 8.56 -0.25
N GLU A 86 -13.36 9.86 -0.09
CA GLU A 86 -14.43 10.51 0.67
C GLU A 86 -15.79 10.50 -0.05
N GLU A 87 -15.81 10.73 -1.37
CA GLU A 87 -17.06 10.79 -2.11
C GLU A 87 -17.76 9.42 -2.15
N PRO A 88 -19.10 9.35 -2.08
CA PRO A 88 -19.84 8.09 -2.07
C PRO A 88 -19.46 7.10 -3.18
N LYS A 89 -19.14 7.62 -4.37
CA LYS A 89 -18.67 6.79 -5.50
C LYS A 89 -17.28 6.19 -5.29
N PHE A 90 -16.54 6.61 -4.27
CA PHE A 90 -15.20 6.13 -3.89
C PHE A 90 -15.21 5.35 -2.57
N GLN A 91 -16.38 5.09 -1.99
CA GLN A 91 -16.51 4.38 -0.73
C GLN A 91 -16.53 2.86 -0.94
N TRP A 92 -15.41 2.32 -1.35
CA TRP A 92 -15.12 0.88 -1.32
C TRP A 92 -13.84 0.62 -0.54
N VAL A 93 -13.61 -0.64 -0.15
CA VAL A 93 -12.39 -1.10 0.54
C VAL A 93 -11.79 -2.22 -0.27
N ASP A 94 -10.60 -2.02 -0.80
CA ASP A 94 -9.88 -3.02 -1.57
C ASP A 94 -8.50 -3.31 -0.96
N ASN A 95 -7.88 -4.39 -1.42
CA ASN A 95 -6.65 -4.92 -0.88
C ASN A 95 -5.48 -3.93 -0.99
N TRP A 96 -5.09 -3.61 -2.20
CA TRP A 96 -3.84 -2.89 -2.46
C TRP A 96 -3.88 -1.41 -2.08
N HIS A 97 -5.03 -0.73 -2.16
CA HIS A 97 -5.14 0.62 -1.62
C HIS A 97 -5.12 0.65 -0.09
N THR A 98 -5.66 -0.39 0.55
CA THR A 98 -5.57 -0.52 2.01
C THR A 98 -4.11 -0.61 2.46
N VAL A 99 -3.31 -1.46 1.82
CA VAL A 99 -1.89 -1.58 2.21
C VAL A 99 -1.06 -0.39 1.80
N TYR A 100 -1.38 0.31 0.71
CA TYR A 100 -0.71 1.58 0.40
C TYR A 100 -0.85 2.62 1.53
N VAL A 101 -2.02 2.67 2.17
CA VAL A 101 -2.22 3.51 3.36
C VAL A 101 -1.34 3.04 4.51
N LEU A 102 -1.31 1.74 4.80
CA LEU A 102 -0.57 1.17 5.92
C LEU A 102 0.95 1.23 5.70
N ASP A 103 1.45 0.87 4.51
CA ASP A 103 2.87 0.96 4.16
C ASP A 103 3.37 2.41 4.27
N SER A 104 2.56 3.35 3.79
CA SER A 104 2.90 4.77 3.88
C SER A 104 2.91 5.28 5.32
N LEU A 105 2.00 4.78 6.17
CA LEU A 105 2.01 5.09 7.60
C LEU A 105 3.27 4.53 8.28
N TRP A 106 3.68 3.32 7.93
CA TRP A 106 4.93 2.75 8.41
C TRP A 106 6.13 3.63 8.03
N TRP A 107 6.23 4.01 6.74
CA TRP A 107 7.31 4.88 6.29
C TRP A 107 7.28 6.27 6.92
N TYR A 108 6.09 6.81 7.23
CA TYR A 108 5.96 8.03 8.01
C TYR A 108 6.55 7.88 9.40
N MET A 109 6.17 6.82 10.12
CA MET A 109 6.67 6.57 11.47
C MET A 109 8.20 6.37 11.48
N GLN A 110 8.74 5.61 10.52
CA GLN A 110 10.19 5.40 10.40
C GLN A 110 10.94 6.69 10.05
N GLY A 111 10.44 7.46 9.12
CA GLY A 111 11.09 8.69 8.63
C GLY A 111 11.09 9.83 9.64
N THR A 112 10.01 9.96 10.41
CA THR A 112 9.81 11.06 11.36
C THR A 112 10.12 10.70 12.81
N GLY A 113 10.05 9.42 13.16
CA GLY A 113 10.09 8.95 14.56
C GLY A 113 8.77 9.17 15.32
N ASP A 114 7.71 9.63 14.66
CA ASP A 114 6.39 9.84 15.27
C ASP A 114 5.61 8.51 15.30
N VAL A 115 5.44 7.95 16.50
CA VAL A 115 4.77 6.66 16.73
C VAL A 115 3.32 6.81 17.26
N ALA A 116 2.76 8.01 17.22
CA ALA A 116 1.43 8.28 17.78
C ALA A 116 0.33 7.42 17.13
N MET A 117 0.49 7.01 15.88
CA MET A 117 -0.48 6.23 15.10
C MET A 117 -0.25 4.71 15.13
N THR A 118 0.58 4.20 16.04
CA THR A 118 0.91 2.76 16.13
C THR A 118 -0.32 1.88 16.32
N GLU A 119 -1.30 2.29 17.13
CA GLU A 119 -2.52 1.51 17.35
C GLU A 119 -3.42 1.49 16.10
N GLN A 120 -3.53 2.61 15.38
CA GLN A 120 -4.24 2.67 14.11
C GLN A 120 -3.59 1.78 13.04
N PHE A 121 -2.26 1.79 12.99
CA PHE A 121 -1.47 0.91 12.13
C PHE A 121 -1.77 -0.56 12.41
N ARG A 122 -1.64 -1.00 13.65
CA ARG A 122 -1.91 -2.38 14.08
C ARG A 122 -3.35 -2.80 13.81
N LYS A 123 -4.30 -1.91 14.04
CA LYS A 123 -5.71 -2.16 13.78
C LYS A 123 -5.98 -2.34 12.28
N GLY A 124 -5.38 -1.50 11.45
CA GLY A 124 -5.48 -1.62 9.99
C GLY A 124 -4.87 -2.92 9.46
N ILE A 125 -3.69 -3.31 9.95
CA ILE A 125 -3.06 -4.59 9.57
C ILE A 125 -3.94 -5.79 9.98
N ARG A 126 -4.49 -5.82 11.18
CA ARG A 126 -5.40 -6.90 11.60
C ARG A 126 -6.60 -6.99 10.67
N PHE A 127 -7.28 -5.86 10.38
CA PHE A 127 -8.38 -5.85 9.43
C PHE A 127 -7.96 -6.45 8.08
N TRP A 128 -6.79 -6.02 7.57
CA TRP A 128 -6.31 -6.49 6.28
C TRP A 128 -6.00 -7.99 6.27
N LEU A 129 -5.31 -8.51 7.28
CA LEU A 129 -5.00 -9.93 7.41
C LEU A 129 -6.26 -10.78 7.53
N ASP A 130 -7.26 -10.32 8.30
CA ASP A 130 -8.49 -11.07 8.55
C ASP A 130 -9.44 -11.13 7.35
N HIS A 131 -9.35 -10.18 6.40
CA HIS A 131 -10.38 -10.02 5.36
C HIS A 131 -9.89 -10.24 3.93
N PHE A 132 -8.60 -10.11 3.66
CA PHE A 132 -8.12 -10.12 2.28
C PHE A 132 -7.43 -11.41 1.82
N PHE A 133 -7.40 -12.41 2.64
CA PHE A 133 -6.81 -13.70 2.30
C PHE A 133 -7.77 -14.84 2.60
N LEU A 134 -7.73 -15.89 1.76
CA LEU A 134 -8.31 -17.18 2.08
C LEU A 134 -7.24 -18.07 2.74
N ASP A 135 -7.67 -19.17 3.37
CA ASP A 135 -6.79 -20.08 4.10
C ASP A 135 -5.68 -20.69 3.22
N ASP A 136 -5.91 -20.78 1.92
CA ASP A 136 -4.95 -21.28 0.93
C ASP A 136 -3.96 -20.23 0.41
N GLY A 137 -4.10 -18.97 0.85
CA GLY A 137 -3.29 -17.83 0.40
C GLY A 137 -3.88 -17.08 -0.78
N THR A 138 -5.08 -17.41 -1.27
CA THR A 138 -5.75 -16.64 -2.34
C THR A 138 -5.95 -15.19 -1.91
N PRO A 139 -5.37 -14.19 -2.61
CA PRO A 139 -5.61 -12.78 -2.29
C PRO A 139 -6.94 -12.30 -2.87
N ARG A 140 -7.78 -11.69 -2.05
CA ARG A 140 -9.03 -11.06 -2.48
C ARG A 140 -8.77 -9.65 -3.00
N TYR A 141 -9.59 -9.20 -3.96
CA TYR A 141 -9.60 -7.80 -4.39
C TYR A 141 -10.35 -6.92 -3.38
N TYR A 142 -11.60 -7.28 -3.05
CA TYR A 142 -12.43 -6.60 -2.06
C TYR A 142 -12.54 -7.41 -0.78
N TYR A 143 -12.71 -6.72 0.35
CA TYR A 143 -12.81 -7.36 1.67
C TYR A 143 -14.04 -8.26 1.83
N ASP A 144 -15.10 -8.00 1.05
CA ASP A 144 -16.40 -8.67 1.09
C ASP A 144 -16.65 -9.59 -0.11
N GLY A 145 -15.66 -9.77 -1.00
CA GLY A 145 -15.78 -10.61 -2.18
C GLY A 145 -14.47 -11.26 -2.60
N THR A 146 -14.54 -12.51 -3.07
CA THR A 146 -13.35 -13.25 -3.51
C THR A 146 -12.84 -12.78 -4.88
N TYR A 147 -13.76 -12.45 -5.80
CA TYR A 147 -13.40 -12.14 -7.18
C TYR A 147 -13.63 -10.66 -7.53
N PRO A 148 -12.84 -10.13 -8.50
CA PRO A 148 -11.76 -10.81 -9.23
C PRO A 148 -10.56 -11.12 -8.33
N ILE A 149 -9.74 -12.11 -8.70
CA ILE A 149 -8.35 -12.20 -8.21
C ILE A 149 -7.50 -11.34 -9.16
N ASP A 150 -6.78 -10.40 -8.64
CA ASP A 150 -5.97 -9.45 -9.42
C ASP A 150 -4.50 -9.60 -9.08
N ILE A 151 -3.66 -9.66 -10.09
CA ILE A 151 -2.23 -9.86 -9.91
C ILE A 151 -1.56 -8.75 -9.08
N GLN A 152 -2.08 -7.53 -9.15
CA GLN A 152 -1.56 -6.43 -8.34
C GLN A 152 -1.89 -6.60 -6.86
N CYS A 153 -3.06 -7.15 -6.52
CA CYS A 153 -3.36 -7.50 -5.13
C CYS A 153 -2.38 -8.55 -4.61
N ALA A 154 -2.02 -9.54 -5.43
CA ALA A 154 -1.06 -10.58 -5.06
C ALA A 154 0.34 -10.00 -4.85
N SER A 155 0.85 -9.23 -5.81
CA SER A 155 2.20 -8.66 -5.73
C SER A 155 2.34 -7.69 -4.56
N GLN A 156 1.40 -6.75 -4.40
CA GLN A 156 1.43 -5.82 -3.28
C GLN A 156 1.29 -6.53 -1.93
N ALA A 157 0.45 -7.57 -1.85
CA ALA A 157 0.32 -8.34 -0.63
C ALA A 157 1.63 -9.04 -0.24
N ILE A 158 2.33 -9.67 -1.17
CA ILE A 158 3.62 -10.31 -0.89
C ILE A 158 4.64 -9.29 -0.36
N GLU A 159 4.76 -8.14 -1.02
CA GLU A 159 5.67 -7.07 -0.60
C GLU A 159 5.35 -6.54 0.80
N SER A 160 4.08 -6.18 1.04
CA SER A 160 3.66 -5.64 2.33
C SER A 160 3.73 -6.68 3.46
N LEU A 161 3.47 -7.96 3.18
CA LEU A 161 3.65 -9.03 4.16
C LEU A 161 5.12 -9.22 4.56
N CYS A 162 6.06 -9.09 3.62
CA CYS A 162 7.49 -9.09 3.93
C CYS A 162 7.85 -7.91 4.84
N LEU A 163 7.35 -6.71 4.54
CA LEU A 163 7.52 -5.54 5.39
C LEU A 163 6.94 -5.76 6.80
N TYR A 164 5.74 -6.34 6.90
CA TYR A 164 5.06 -6.55 8.18
C TYR A 164 5.61 -7.73 8.98
N ALA A 165 6.39 -8.63 8.37
CA ALA A 165 7.13 -9.64 9.11
C ALA A 165 8.14 -9.01 10.08
N GLU A 166 8.73 -7.88 9.72
CA GLU A 166 9.59 -7.06 10.59
C GLU A 166 8.77 -6.09 11.45
N ALA A 167 7.81 -5.40 10.84
CA ALA A 167 7.09 -4.27 11.45
C ALA A 167 6.00 -4.67 12.44
N TYR A 168 5.44 -5.87 12.33
CA TYR A 168 4.24 -6.28 13.05
C TYR A 168 4.34 -7.69 13.65
N ASP A 169 4.46 -8.74 12.83
CA ASP A 169 4.48 -10.13 13.27
C ASP A 169 5.25 -11.02 12.27
N PRO A 170 6.27 -11.79 12.72
CA PRO A 170 7.04 -12.67 11.84
C PRO A 170 6.22 -13.69 11.04
N SER A 171 5.03 -14.08 11.51
CA SER A 171 4.13 -15.00 10.79
C SER A 171 3.60 -14.43 9.48
N CYS A 172 3.71 -13.12 9.24
CA CYS A 172 3.40 -12.52 7.96
C CYS A 172 4.26 -13.10 6.82
N LEU A 173 5.49 -13.54 7.12
CA LEU A 173 6.35 -14.16 6.10
C LEU A 173 5.80 -15.50 5.61
N ASP A 174 5.23 -16.32 6.51
CA ASP A 174 4.56 -17.57 6.14
C ASP A 174 3.36 -17.31 5.21
N LEU A 175 2.60 -16.25 5.47
CA LEU A 175 1.49 -15.85 4.61
C LEU A 175 1.99 -15.33 3.26
N ALA A 176 3.08 -14.56 3.24
CA ALA A 176 3.70 -14.09 1.98
C ALA A 176 4.10 -15.29 1.09
N GLU A 177 4.69 -16.32 1.66
CA GLU A 177 5.02 -17.57 0.93
C GLU A 177 3.78 -18.28 0.40
N LYS A 178 2.70 -18.36 1.18
CA LYS A 178 1.43 -18.95 0.73
C LYS A 178 0.83 -18.16 -0.44
N VAL A 179 0.79 -16.82 -0.35
CA VAL A 179 0.29 -15.96 -1.43
C VAL A 179 1.14 -16.12 -2.69
N ALA A 180 2.47 -16.12 -2.56
CA ALA A 180 3.38 -16.30 -3.69
C ALA A 180 3.19 -17.69 -4.35
N SER A 181 3.15 -18.76 -3.56
CA SER A 181 2.95 -20.12 -4.05
C SER A 181 1.60 -20.29 -4.73
N TRP A 182 0.53 -19.75 -4.14
CA TRP A 182 -0.79 -19.76 -4.74
C TRP A 182 -0.78 -18.99 -6.08
N THR A 183 -0.18 -17.81 -6.12
CA THR A 183 -0.12 -16.94 -7.31
C THR A 183 0.65 -17.60 -8.45
N ILE A 184 1.81 -18.19 -8.17
CA ILE A 184 2.59 -18.94 -9.16
C ILE A 184 1.78 -20.13 -9.70
N SER A 185 1.09 -20.87 -8.84
CA SER A 185 0.35 -22.07 -9.23
C SER A 185 -0.93 -21.77 -10.02
N ASN A 186 -1.55 -20.58 -9.85
CA ASN A 186 -2.87 -20.28 -10.38
C ASN A 186 -2.91 -19.09 -11.36
N MET A 187 -1.90 -18.21 -11.34
CA MET A 187 -1.87 -16.97 -12.10
C MET A 187 -0.63 -16.83 -13.00
N GLN A 188 0.21 -17.86 -13.12
CA GLN A 188 1.39 -17.86 -14.01
C GLN A 188 1.18 -18.80 -15.18
N ASP A 189 1.58 -18.38 -16.40
CA ASP A 189 1.58 -19.22 -17.59
C ASP A 189 2.89 -20.06 -17.66
N GLU A 190 2.91 -21.06 -18.52
CA GLU A 190 4.06 -21.96 -18.73
C GLU A 190 5.34 -21.23 -19.20
N ASP A 191 5.20 -20.08 -19.87
CA ASP A 191 6.31 -19.24 -20.29
C ASP A 191 6.82 -18.28 -19.19
N GLY A 192 6.20 -18.30 -18.00
CA GLY A 192 6.60 -17.56 -16.81
C GLY A 192 5.92 -16.21 -16.60
N HIS A 193 5.12 -15.71 -17.56
CA HIS A 193 4.40 -14.48 -17.34
C HIS A 193 3.17 -14.66 -16.42
N PHE A 194 2.80 -13.61 -15.68
CA PHE A 194 1.63 -13.61 -14.83
C PHE A 194 0.39 -13.07 -15.55
N TYR A 195 -0.77 -13.70 -15.30
CA TYR A 195 -2.08 -13.26 -15.80
C TYR A 195 -2.53 -12.00 -15.09
N TYR A 196 -3.34 -11.17 -15.78
CA TYR A 196 -3.86 -9.95 -15.20
C TYR A 196 -4.90 -10.23 -14.11
N ARG A 197 -5.98 -10.94 -14.46
CA ARG A 197 -7.11 -11.20 -13.55
C ARG A 197 -7.73 -12.56 -13.77
N SER A 198 -8.25 -13.13 -12.68
CA SER A 198 -8.98 -14.40 -12.71
C SER A 198 -10.36 -14.27 -12.06
N TRP A 199 -11.34 -14.98 -12.64
CA TRP A 199 -12.69 -15.21 -12.15
C TRP A 199 -13.00 -16.72 -12.16
N PRO A 200 -14.08 -17.20 -11.53
CA PRO A 200 -14.34 -18.64 -11.46
C PRO A 200 -14.45 -19.37 -12.81
N ARG A 201 -14.78 -18.66 -13.90
CA ARG A 201 -15.05 -19.26 -15.21
C ARG A 201 -14.17 -18.73 -16.33
N TRP A 202 -13.34 -17.73 -16.10
CA TRP A 202 -12.50 -17.12 -17.13
C TRP A 202 -11.31 -16.37 -16.52
N VAL A 203 -10.24 -16.28 -17.30
CA VAL A 203 -8.98 -15.62 -16.91
C VAL A 203 -8.58 -14.65 -18.01
N VAL A 204 -8.18 -13.44 -17.65
CA VAL A 204 -7.51 -12.50 -18.54
C VAL A 204 -6.02 -12.74 -18.45
N LYS A 205 -5.48 -13.39 -19.48
CA LYS A 205 -4.07 -13.79 -19.56
C LYS A 205 -3.12 -12.70 -20.06
N THR A 206 -3.62 -11.49 -20.33
CA THR A 206 -2.80 -10.37 -20.81
C THR A 206 -1.66 -10.07 -19.85
N PRO A 207 -0.38 -10.15 -20.27
CA PRO A 207 0.76 -9.84 -19.40
C PRO A 207 0.97 -8.33 -19.32
N LEU A 208 0.27 -7.68 -18.41
CA LEU A 208 0.46 -6.24 -18.16
C LEU A 208 1.86 -5.99 -17.61
N LEU A 209 2.72 -5.34 -18.39
CA LEU A 209 4.12 -5.17 -18.05
C LEU A 209 4.30 -4.45 -16.70
N HIS A 210 3.62 -3.32 -16.50
CA HIS A 210 3.75 -2.52 -15.29
C HIS A 210 3.00 -3.15 -14.10
N TRP A 211 1.68 -3.31 -14.24
CA TRP A 211 0.79 -3.72 -13.14
C TRP A 211 0.79 -5.22 -12.83
N GLY A 212 1.52 -6.01 -13.57
CA GLY A 212 1.59 -7.45 -13.38
C GLY A 212 3.03 -7.93 -13.26
N GLN A 213 3.79 -7.85 -14.36
CA GLN A 213 5.11 -8.48 -14.40
C GLN A 213 6.12 -7.75 -13.50
N ALA A 214 6.22 -6.42 -13.60
CA ALA A 214 7.21 -5.66 -12.84
C ALA A 214 6.91 -5.70 -11.32
N THR A 215 5.65 -5.58 -10.92
CA THR A 215 5.27 -5.66 -9.50
C THR A 215 5.49 -7.06 -8.93
N MET A 216 5.21 -8.14 -9.69
CA MET A 216 5.49 -9.50 -9.25
C MET A 216 6.99 -9.79 -9.14
N VAL A 217 7.82 -9.30 -10.06
CA VAL A 217 9.29 -9.44 -9.95
C VAL A 217 9.78 -8.77 -8.67
N HIS A 218 9.33 -7.55 -8.39
CA HIS A 218 9.69 -6.84 -7.17
C HIS A 218 9.24 -7.61 -5.91
N ALA A 219 7.98 -8.03 -5.87
CA ALA A 219 7.43 -8.77 -4.74
C ALA A 219 8.16 -10.09 -4.44
N LEU A 220 8.47 -10.87 -5.50
CA LEU A 220 9.21 -12.13 -5.33
C LEU A 220 10.66 -11.89 -4.91
N ALA A 221 11.31 -10.82 -5.38
CA ALA A 221 12.64 -10.43 -4.91
C ALA A 221 12.61 -10.04 -3.42
N SER A 222 11.64 -9.23 -2.99
CA SER A 222 11.45 -8.87 -1.57
C SER A 222 11.21 -10.09 -0.69
N LEU A 223 10.44 -11.08 -1.19
CA LEU A 223 10.23 -12.34 -0.46
C LEU A 223 11.53 -13.14 -0.28
N LEU A 224 12.35 -13.22 -1.33
CA LEU A 224 13.64 -13.91 -1.25
C LEU A 224 14.59 -13.22 -0.24
N GLU A 225 14.69 -11.90 -0.31
CA GLU A 225 15.50 -11.12 0.64
C GLU A 225 15.03 -11.30 2.09
N ALA A 226 13.71 -11.24 2.34
CA ALA A 226 13.15 -11.43 3.67
C ALA A 226 13.42 -12.85 4.22
N LYS A 227 13.38 -13.87 3.38
CA LYS A 227 13.69 -15.26 3.76
C LYS A 227 15.18 -15.45 4.07
N GLU A 228 16.08 -14.85 3.28
CA GLU A 228 17.52 -14.89 3.56
C GLU A 228 17.87 -14.20 4.87
N ALA A 229 17.18 -13.09 5.19
CA ALA A 229 17.39 -12.37 6.45
C ALA A 229 16.86 -13.13 7.68
N ALA A 230 15.90 -14.05 7.52
CA ALA A 230 15.30 -14.84 8.59
C ALA A 230 16.05 -16.16 8.91
N THR A 231 17.06 -16.53 8.09
CA THR A 231 17.91 -17.73 8.27
C THR A 231 19.25 -17.38 8.91
#